data_02f7dd1253ecf7a52f116ae87084d521
#
_entry.id   02f7dd1253ecf7a52f116ae87084d521
#
_cell.length_a   1.000
_cell.length_b   1.000
_cell.length_c   1.000
_cell.angle_alpha   90.00
_cell.angle_beta   90.00
_cell.angle_gamma   90.00
#
_symmetry.space_group_name_H-M   'P 1'
#
loop_
_entity.id
_entity.type
_entity.pdbx_description
1 polymer ?
#
loop_
_entity_poly.entity_id
_entity_poly.type
_entity_poly.pdbx_seq_one_letter_code
_entity_poly.pdbx_strand_id
1 'polypeptide(L)'
;MTSYDRPTSDVDPQGTDASAESPPQEGADGRQVTEAALFEAFGGVRGMVETVVPGLLFVAIFTVNKDLHSSAIAALAVSLVLAAVRLVRKDTVKHAFSGVFGVAFGVVFAMMTGNAKDFYLPGMLYTLGLALAYLITTLAGVPLIGLMLGPVFKENLSWRTRNPGRKKAYAKASWAWGLILLAKCAILFPLYWWADTTQLGWVLIALKIPPFLLAVYLTWVFLVKAPPPIDVFAEMEAKEKAEQEAEERRRTERQALDQAAGDLYGDVGPEAATEPPADRPRGRARHRR
;
A
#
# COMPACT_ATOMS: atom_id res chain seq x y z
N MET A 1 -85.84 11.71 5.73
CA MET A 1 -85.94 12.45 4.51
C MET A 1 -84.59 12.57 3.90
N THR A 2 -84.47 11.92 2.76
CA THR A 2 -83.55 12.00 1.63
C THR A 2 -82.07 11.74 1.87
N SER A 3 -81.76 10.49 1.56
CA SER A 3 -80.51 9.96 1.05
C SER A 3 -79.89 10.83 -0.03
N TYR A 4 -78.55 10.88 -0.03
CA TYR A 4 -77.84 11.04 -1.24
C TYR A 4 -76.58 10.16 -1.18
N ASP A 5 -76.66 9.03 -1.85
CA ASP A 5 -75.57 8.15 -2.18
C ASP A 5 -74.59 8.83 -3.17
N ARG A 6 -73.30 8.74 -2.89
CA ARG A 6 -72.28 9.02 -3.90
C ARG A 6 -71.28 7.89 -3.90
N PRO A 7 -70.99 7.27 -5.02
CA PRO A 7 -70.09 6.13 -5.11
C PRO A 7 -68.65 6.53 -4.87
N THR A 8 -67.99 5.75 -4.06
CA THR A 8 -66.54 5.75 -3.85
C THR A 8 -65.85 5.18 -5.10
N SER A 9 -65.11 6.01 -5.80
CA SER A 9 -64.13 5.57 -6.78
C SER A 9 -62.83 5.24 -6.06
N ASP A 10 -62.50 3.97 -6.02
CA ASP A 10 -61.18 3.45 -5.68
C ASP A 10 -60.12 4.06 -6.61
N VAL A 11 -59.24 4.90 -6.06
CA VAL A 11 -57.98 5.27 -6.68
C VAL A 11 -56.89 4.76 -5.75
N ASP A 12 -56.34 3.67 -6.18
CA ASP A 12 -55.12 3.05 -5.64
C ASP A 12 -53.92 4.01 -5.84
N PRO A 13 -53.34 4.60 -4.81
CA PRO A 13 -52.09 5.31 -4.99
C PRO A 13 -50.97 4.29 -4.93
N GLN A 14 -50.52 3.84 -6.11
CA GLN A 14 -49.24 3.14 -6.26
C GLN A 14 -48.17 3.93 -5.51
N GLY A 15 -47.69 3.30 -4.45
CA GLY A 15 -46.54 3.74 -3.70
C GLY A 15 -45.32 3.84 -4.60
N THR A 16 -44.90 5.05 -4.84
CA THR A 16 -43.53 5.33 -5.20
C THR A 16 -42.69 5.19 -3.92
N ASP A 17 -42.23 4.00 -3.64
CA ASP A 17 -41.04 3.78 -2.77
C ASP A 17 -39.86 4.52 -3.37
N ALA A 18 -39.80 5.80 -3.13
CA ALA A 18 -38.57 6.54 -3.17
C ALA A 18 -37.75 6.07 -1.96
N SER A 19 -37.10 4.92 -2.12
CA SER A 19 -35.96 4.57 -1.30
C SER A 19 -34.95 5.69 -1.47
N ALA A 20 -35.01 6.65 -0.54
CA ALA A 20 -33.96 7.63 -0.39
C ALA A 20 -32.67 6.84 -0.11
N GLU A 21 -31.92 6.57 -1.17
CA GLU A 21 -30.53 6.14 -1.08
C GLU A 21 -29.80 7.21 -0.27
N SER A 22 -29.62 6.92 1.01
CA SER A 22 -28.74 7.70 1.86
C SER A 22 -27.37 7.77 1.17
N PRO A 23 -26.78 8.95 1.03
CA PRO A 23 -25.45 9.03 0.40
C PRO A 23 -24.47 8.12 1.16
N PRO A 24 -23.57 7.42 0.46
CA PRO A 24 -22.63 6.52 1.08
C PRO A 24 -21.89 7.23 2.20
N GLN A 25 -21.87 6.65 3.39
CA GLN A 25 -21.12 7.19 4.53
C GLN A 25 -19.62 6.95 4.28
N GLU A 26 -19.02 7.75 3.41
CA GLU A 26 -17.59 7.70 3.06
C GLU A 26 -16.64 7.87 4.25
N GLY A 27 -17.13 8.43 5.36
CA GLY A 27 -16.29 8.69 6.53
C GLY A 27 -16.03 7.51 7.45
N ALA A 28 -16.98 6.57 7.59
CA ALA A 28 -16.84 5.41 8.48
C ALA A 28 -16.12 4.25 7.79
N ASP A 29 -16.39 4.04 6.51
CA ASP A 29 -15.78 2.97 5.70
C ASP A 29 -14.30 3.24 5.44
N GLY A 30 -13.90 4.48 5.17
CA GLY A 30 -12.51 4.87 4.99
C GLY A 30 -11.66 4.67 6.25
N ARG A 31 -12.24 4.81 7.45
CA ARG A 31 -11.53 4.57 8.72
C ARG A 31 -11.32 3.08 8.99
N GLN A 32 -12.33 2.24 8.75
CA GLN A 32 -12.24 0.79 8.93
C GLN A 32 -11.27 0.15 7.93
N VAL A 33 -11.34 0.56 6.68
CA VAL A 33 -10.40 0.13 5.63
C VAL A 33 -8.96 0.52 5.98
N THR A 34 -8.74 1.69 6.57
CA THR A 34 -7.41 2.16 6.95
C THR A 34 -6.81 1.31 8.07
N GLU A 35 -7.58 0.94 9.09
CA GLU A 35 -7.11 0.08 10.20
C GLU A 35 -6.80 -1.34 9.71
N ALA A 36 -7.70 -1.94 8.95
CA ALA A 36 -7.51 -3.26 8.39
C ALA A 36 -6.32 -3.31 7.40
N ALA A 37 -6.23 -2.32 6.51
CA ALA A 37 -5.14 -2.24 5.55
C ALA A 37 -3.78 -2.03 6.21
N LEU A 38 -3.69 -1.22 7.27
CA LEU A 38 -2.46 -1.06 8.06
C LEU A 38 -2.06 -2.37 8.71
N PHE A 39 -3.00 -3.05 9.38
CA PHE A 39 -2.73 -4.30 10.07
C PHE A 39 -2.30 -5.40 9.10
N GLU A 40 -2.94 -5.49 7.94
CA GLU A 40 -2.61 -6.43 6.87
C GLU A 40 -1.26 -6.12 6.23
N ALA A 41 -0.94 -4.85 5.98
CA ALA A 41 0.34 -4.41 5.43
C ALA A 41 1.53 -4.83 6.32
N PHE A 42 1.31 -4.97 7.63
CA PHE A 42 2.32 -5.45 8.59
C PHE A 42 2.26 -6.97 8.87
N GLY A 43 1.49 -7.73 8.08
CA GLY A 43 1.45 -9.19 8.13
C GLY A 43 0.40 -9.80 9.06
N GLY A 44 -0.44 -8.99 9.71
CA GLY A 44 -1.53 -9.44 10.57
C GLY A 44 -1.09 -10.30 11.77
N VAL A 45 -2.06 -10.86 12.52
CA VAL A 45 -1.80 -11.76 13.65
C VAL A 45 -1.00 -12.99 13.23
N ARG A 46 -1.32 -13.55 12.07
CA ARG A 46 -0.67 -14.75 11.56
C ARG A 46 0.82 -14.53 11.30
N GLY A 47 1.18 -13.45 10.62
CA GLY A 47 2.57 -13.09 10.37
C GLY A 47 3.36 -12.87 11.66
N MET A 48 2.74 -12.27 12.68
CA MET A 48 3.34 -12.13 14.00
C MET A 48 3.61 -13.48 14.67
N VAL A 49 2.62 -14.40 14.70
CA VAL A 49 2.77 -15.72 15.29
C VAL A 49 3.89 -16.50 14.62
N GLU A 50 3.89 -16.56 13.30
CA GLU A 50 4.90 -17.28 12.53
C GLU A 50 6.33 -16.77 12.75
N THR A 51 6.50 -15.49 13.01
CA THR A 51 7.82 -14.91 13.33
C THR A 51 8.24 -15.09 14.80
N VAL A 52 7.28 -15.36 15.71
CA VAL A 52 7.56 -15.54 17.13
C VAL A 52 7.88 -17.00 17.44
N VAL A 53 7.14 -17.94 16.86
CA VAL A 53 7.17 -19.39 17.22
C VAL A 53 8.55 -20.03 17.13
N PRO A 54 9.37 -19.87 16.07
CA PRO A 54 10.69 -20.49 16.02
C PRO A 54 11.63 -19.97 17.12
N GLY A 55 11.61 -18.65 17.36
CA GLY A 55 12.41 -18.05 18.43
C GLY A 55 11.95 -18.47 19.84
N LEU A 56 10.63 -18.60 20.04
CA LEU A 56 10.06 -19.08 21.29
C LEU A 56 10.48 -20.53 21.58
N LEU A 57 10.44 -21.40 20.56
CA LEU A 57 10.89 -22.78 20.70
C LEU A 57 12.38 -22.88 21.00
N PHE A 58 13.20 -22.08 20.30
CA PHE A 58 14.63 -22.03 20.61
C PHE A 58 14.85 -21.69 22.09
N VAL A 59 14.24 -20.62 22.60
CA VAL A 59 14.40 -20.20 24.00
C VAL A 59 13.86 -21.25 24.97
N ALA A 60 12.68 -21.79 24.71
CA ALA A 60 12.05 -22.77 25.59
C ALA A 60 12.91 -24.05 25.75
N ILE A 61 13.37 -24.61 24.64
CA ILE A 61 14.21 -25.80 24.61
C ILE A 61 15.58 -25.50 25.25
N PHE A 62 16.18 -24.37 24.89
CA PHE A 62 17.48 -23.94 25.46
C PHE A 62 17.37 -23.65 26.96
N THR A 63 16.26 -23.17 27.45
CA THR A 63 16.03 -22.95 28.88
C THR A 63 16.10 -24.27 29.69
N VAL A 64 15.55 -25.34 29.11
CA VAL A 64 15.50 -26.68 29.77
C VAL A 64 16.81 -27.43 29.60
N ASN A 65 17.28 -27.54 28.36
CA ASN A 65 18.39 -28.46 28.03
C ASN A 65 19.76 -27.79 28.07
N LYS A 66 19.84 -26.45 27.97
CA LYS A 66 21.09 -25.67 27.82
C LYS A 66 21.96 -26.13 26.64
N ASP A 67 21.39 -26.91 25.71
CA ASP A 67 22.07 -27.40 24.53
C ASP A 67 21.72 -26.58 23.30
N LEU A 68 22.76 -26.02 22.68
CA LEU A 68 22.62 -25.19 21.48
C LEU A 68 22.11 -26.00 20.28
N HIS A 69 22.63 -27.23 20.09
CA HIS A 69 22.33 -28.00 18.89
C HIS A 69 20.87 -28.46 18.85
N SER A 70 20.35 -29.02 19.94
CA SER A 70 18.96 -29.44 19.99
C SER A 70 17.98 -28.27 19.86
N SER A 71 18.30 -27.13 20.47
CA SER A 71 17.48 -25.91 20.39
C SER A 71 17.48 -25.33 18.97
N ALA A 72 18.62 -25.29 18.32
CA ALA A 72 18.78 -24.78 16.97
C ALA A 72 18.09 -25.67 15.93
N ILE A 73 18.24 -27.00 16.03
CA ILE A 73 17.58 -27.97 15.15
C ILE A 73 16.07 -27.88 15.28
N ALA A 74 15.55 -27.80 16.53
CA ALA A 74 14.12 -27.67 16.75
C ALA A 74 13.53 -26.37 16.17
N ALA A 75 14.20 -25.22 16.36
CA ALA A 75 13.79 -23.96 15.79
C ALA A 75 13.80 -23.98 14.26
N LEU A 76 14.83 -24.59 13.65
CA LEU A 76 14.93 -24.72 12.21
C LEU A 76 13.85 -25.67 11.65
N ALA A 77 13.64 -26.82 12.29
CA ALA A 77 12.62 -27.78 11.88
C ALA A 77 11.22 -27.14 11.86
N VAL A 78 10.86 -26.41 12.93
CA VAL A 78 9.58 -25.73 12.99
C VAL A 78 9.46 -24.62 11.96
N SER A 79 10.50 -23.83 11.72
CA SER A 79 10.47 -22.81 10.67
C SER A 79 10.30 -23.42 9.28
N LEU A 80 10.88 -24.59 8.99
CA LEU A 80 10.68 -25.34 7.77
C LEU A 80 9.24 -25.88 7.64
N VAL A 81 8.69 -26.41 8.72
CA VAL A 81 7.28 -26.86 8.74
C VAL A 81 6.33 -25.70 8.46
N LEU A 82 6.53 -24.55 9.12
CA LEU A 82 5.72 -23.35 8.88
C LEU A 82 5.83 -22.86 7.41
N ALA A 83 7.03 -22.90 6.84
CA ALA A 83 7.25 -22.57 5.44
C ALA A 83 6.56 -23.58 4.49
N ALA A 84 6.65 -24.89 4.79
CA ALA A 84 5.98 -25.92 4.00
C ALA A 84 4.45 -25.75 4.03
N VAL A 85 3.87 -25.49 5.21
CA VAL A 85 2.43 -25.20 5.34
C VAL A 85 2.01 -23.98 4.52
N ARG A 86 2.84 -22.93 4.47
CA ARG A 86 2.59 -21.76 3.60
C ARG A 86 2.62 -22.11 2.13
N LEU A 87 3.60 -22.90 1.71
CA LEU A 87 3.73 -23.33 0.31
C LEU A 87 2.51 -24.14 -0.12
N VAL A 88 2.04 -25.09 0.71
CA VAL A 88 0.84 -25.89 0.43
C VAL A 88 -0.42 -25.02 0.33
N ARG A 89 -0.50 -23.95 1.12
CA ARG A 89 -1.63 -23.02 1.09
C ARG A 89 -1.55 -21.98 -0.04
N LYS A 90 -0.54 -22.06 -0.92
CA LYS A 90 -0.32 -21.13 -2.04
C LYS A 90 -0.19 -19.66 -1.61
N ASP A 91 0.21 -19.41 -0.37
CA ASP A 91 0.56 -18.06 0.09
C ASP A 91 1.82 -17.56 -0.64
N THR A 92 2.02 -16.25 -0.67
CA THR A 92 3.14 -15.64 -1.40
C THR A 92 4.47 -16.23 -0.95
N VAL A 93 5.15 -16.93 -1.84
CA VAL A 93 6.41 -17.66 -1.64
C VAL A 93 7.50 -16.78 -1.01
N LYS A 94 7.55 -15.49 -1.36
CA LYS A 94 8.52 -14.53 -0.84
C LYS A 94 8.53 -14.42 0.70
N HIS A 95 7.38 -14.48 1.33
CA HIS A 95 7.27 -14.38 2.81
C HIS A 95 7.61 -15.69 3.53
N ALA A 96 7.39 -16.85 2.89
CA ALA A 96 7.74 -18.15 3.46
C ALA A 96 9.27 -18.30 3.60
N PHE A 97 10.02 -17.93 2.55
CA PHE A 97 11.48 -18.04 2.55
C PHE A 97 12.14 -17.05 3.52
N SER A 98 11.62 -15.85 3.70
CA SER A 98 12.25 -14.85 4.57
C SER A 98 12.32 -15.29 6.03
N GLY A 99 11.28 -15.98 6.53
CA GLY A 99 11.24 -16.51 7.91
C GLY A 99 12.26 -17.61 8.15
N VAL A 100 12.28 -18.60 7.25
CA VAL A 100 13.25 -19.71 7.33
C VAL A 100 14.68 -19.20 7.22
N PHE A 101 14.93 -18.29 6.27
CA PHE A 101 16.26 -17.70 6.06
C PHE A 101 16.77 -16.99 7.33
N GLY A 102 15.90 -16.22 8.00
CA GLY A 102 16.28 -15.53 9.24
C GLY A 102 16.63 -16.49 10.36
N VAL A 103 15.87 -17.59 10.54
CA VAL A 103 16.18 -18.62 11.54
C VAL A 103 17.45 -19.40 11.17
N ALA A 104 17.57 -19.82 9.92
CA ALA A 104 18.76 -20.55 9.45
C ALA A 104 20.03 -19.71 9.61
N PHE A 105 19.97 -18.42 9.31
CA PHE A 105 21.10 -17.50 9.48
C PHE A 105 21.49 -17.38 10.96
N GLY A 106 20.51 -17.26 11.87
CA GLY A 106 20.76 -17.25 13.32
C GLY A 106 21.39 -18.57 13.81
N VAL A 107 20.88 -19.72 13.33
CA VAL A 107 21.41 -21.04 13.67
C VAL A 107 22.86 -21.19 13.21
N VAL A 108 23.14 -20.88 11.96
CA VAL A 108 24.50 -20.96 11.39
C VAL A 108 25.45 -20.07 12.17
N PHE A 109 25.04 -18.85 12.48
CA PHE A 109 25.86 -17.89 13.21
C PHE A 109 26.18 -18.38 14.63
N ALA A 110 25.18 -18.88 15.38
CA ALA A 110 25.39 -19.45 16.70
C ALA A 110 26.30 -20.70 16.68
N MET A 111 26.15 -21.57 15.66
CA MET A 111 26.99 -22.75 15.51
C MET A 111 28.45 -22.40 15.14
N MET A 112 28.67 -21.38 14.31
CA MET A 112 30.00 -20.92 13.96
C MET A 112 30.77 -20.33 15.14
N THR A 113 30.08 -19.61 16.01
CA THR A 113 30.67 -18.94 17.17
C THR A 113 30.73 -19.84 18.41
N GLY A 114 29.93 -20.90 18.45
CA GLY A 114 29.74 -21.75 19.62
C GLY A 114 28.97 -21.10 20.77
N ASN A 115 28.43 -19.90 20.55
CA ASN A 115 27.71 -19.14 21.58
C ASN A 115 26.21 -19.06 21.24
N ALA A 116 25.36 -19.60 22.11
CA ALA A 116 23.92 -19.61 21.88
C ALA A 116 23.27 -18.21 21.81
N LYS A 117 23.88 -17.17 22.40
CA LYS A 117 23.41 -15.78 22.29
C LYS A 117 23.45 -15.28 20.86
N ASP A 118 24.42 -15.77 20.07
CA ASP A 118 24.65 -15.31 18.72
C ASP A 118 23.56 -15.75 17.74
N PHE A 119 22.70 -16.69 18.14
CA PHE A 119 21.43 -16.96 17.46
C PHE A 119 20.57 -15.71 17.29
N TYR A 120 20.59 -14.81 18.26
CA TYR A 120 19.78 -13.58 18.25
C TYR A 120 20.46 -12.39 17.58
N LEU A 121 21.80 -12.42 17.48
CA LEU A 121 22.60 -11.29 17.03
C LEU A 121 22.22 -10.79 15.62
N PRO A 122 22.03 -11.65 14.62
CA PRO A 122 21.59 -11.19 13.31
C PRO A 122 20.27 -10.45 13.33
N GLY A 123 19.30 -10.92 14.12
CA GLY A 123 18.00 -10.26 14.30
C GLY A 123 18.10 -8.91 15.02
N MET A 124 19.01 -8.79 15.99
CA MET A 124 19.29 -7.54 16.69
C MET A 124 19.94 -6.51 15.75
N LEU A 125 20.92 -6.92 14.95
CA LEU A 125 21.58 -6.08 13.95
C LEU A 125 20.60 -5.64 12.84
N TYR A 126 19.75 -6.57 12.38
CA TYR A 126 18.66 -6.22 11.45
C TYR A 126 17.73 -5.15 12.03
N THR A 127 17.33 -5.30 13.31
CA THR A 127 16.48 -4.31 14.00
C THR A 127 17.16 -2.94 14.10
N LEU A 128 18.46 -2.92 14.40
CA LEU A 128 19.25 -1.69 14.43
C LEU A 128 19.35 -1.05 13.04
N GLY A 129 19.65 -1.86 12.02
CA GLY A 129 19.70 -1.40 10.62
C GLY A 129 18.36 -0.80 10.18
N LEU A 130 17.26 -1.45 10.55
CA LEU A 130 15.93 -0.94 10.25
C LEU A 130 15.62 0.36 11.01
N ALA A 131 15.99 0.46 12.30
CA ALA A 131 15.85 1.69 13.07
C ALA A 131 16.58 2.85 12.40
N LEU A 132 17.85 2.63 12.01
CA LEU A 132 18.65 3.61 11.29
C LEU A 132 18.05 3.97 9.93
N ALA A 133 17.55 2.99 9.19
CA ALA A 133 16.87 3.24 7.91
C ALA A 133 15.66 4.16 8.08
N TYR A 134 14.80 3.92 9.08
CA TYR A 134 13.68 4.81 9.38
C TYR A 134 14.14 6.24 9.70
N LEU A 135 15.16 6.40 10.53
CA LEU A 135 15.66 7.71 10.94
C LEU A 135 16.33 8.44 9.77
N ILE A 136 17.24 7.77 9.06
CA ILE A 136 18.00 8.38 7.95
C ILE A 136 17.07 8.78 6.80
N THR A 137 16.15 7.90 6.39
CA THR A 137 15.21 8.20 5.30
C THR A 137 14.27 9.34 5.66
N THR A 138 13.87 9.43 6.93
CA THR A 138 13.03 10.53 7.40
C THR A 138 13.80 11.85 7.41
N LEU A 139 15.05 11.85 7.86
CA LEU A 139 15.95 13.02 7.79
C LEU A 139 16.20 13.47 6.36
N ALA A 140 16.33 12.53 5.43
CA ALA A 140 16.45 12.80 4.00
C ALA A 140 15.13 13.32 3.35
N GLY A 141 14.05 13.47 4.12
CA GLY A 141 12.76 13.97 3.63
C GLY A 141 11.94 12.95 2.85
N VAL A 142 12.30 11.66 2.93
CA VAL A 142 11.62 10.53 2.29
C VAL A 142 11.25 9.50 3.36
N PRO A 143 10.24 9.75 4.20
CA PRO A 143 9.86 8.85 5.29
C PRO A 143 9.54 7.44 4.78
N LEU A 144 10.16 6.43 5.39
CA LEU A 144 10.05 5.03 4.97
C LEU A 144 8.61 4.50 5.05
N ILE A 145 7.84 4.92 6.06
CA ILE A 145 6.41 4.59 6.17
C ILE A 145 5.63 5.10 4.94
N GLY A 146 5.95 6.28 4.42
CA GLY A 146 5.33 6.81 3.20
C GLY A 146 5.67 5.98 1.96
N LEU A 147 6.90 5.46 1.87
CA LEU A 147 7.29 4.55 0.78
C LEU A 147 6.55 3.21 0.85
N MET A 148 6.32 2.69 2.06
CA MET A 148 5.63 1.41 2.26
C MET A 148 4.10 1.55 2.09
N LEU A 149 3.50 2.58 2.66
CA LEU A 149 2.06 2.76 2.68
C LEU A 149 1.51 3.53 1.46
N GLY A 150 2.33 4.33 0.79
CA GLY A 150 1.91 5.05 -0.43
C GLY A 150 1.29 4.15 -1.50
N PRO A 151 1.93 3.04 -1.89
CA PRO A 151 1.33 2.06 -2.80
C PRO A 151 0.06 1.40 -2.25
N VAL A 152 0.01 1.11 -0.93
CA VAL A 152 -1.16 0.48 -0.28
C VAL A 152 -2.39 1.38 -0.37
N PHE A 153 -2.21 2.69 -0.20
CA PHE A 153 -3.27 3.70 -0.32
C PHE A 153 -3.43 4.26 -1.73
N LYS A 154 -2.85 3.62 -2.74
CA LYS A 154 -2.89 4.05 -4.16
C LYS A 154 -2.37 5.47 -4.40
N GLU A 155 -1.67 6.06 -3.44
CA GLU A 155 -1.06 7.39 -3.55
C GLU A 155 0.24 7.37 -4.33
N ASN A 156 0.88 6.19 -4.45
CA ASN A 156 2.22 6.03 -4.99
C ASN A 156 3.20 7.02 -4.30
N LEU A 157 3.82 7.94 -5.01
CA LEU A 157 4.71 8.98 -4.47
C LEU A 157 4.07 10.38 -4.45
N SER A 158 2.78 10.51 -4.78
CA SER A 158 2.08 11.80 -4.86
C SER A 158 2.01 12.52 -3.50
N TRP A 159 1.98 11.77 -2.38
CA TRP A 159 2.02 12.33 -1.03
C TRP A 159 3.25 13.21 -0.78
N ARG A 160 4.35 12.96 -1.50
CA ARG A 160 5.61 13.70 -1.29
C ARG A 160 5.51 15.15 -1.72
N THR A 161 4.83 15.42 -2.84
CA THR A 161 4.75 16.73 -3.49
C THR A 161 3.37 17.36 -3.42
N ARG A 162 2.30 16.55 -3.56
CA ARG A 162 0.93 17.02 -3.69
C ARG A 162 0.16 17.09 -2.35
N ASN A 163 0.61 16.32 -1.32
CA ASN A 163 -0.07 16.26 -0.02
C ASN A 163 0.91 16.49 1.16
N PRO A 164 1.27 17.75 1.49
CA PRO A 164 2.24 18.06 2.53
C PRO A 164 1.77 17.65 3.93
N GLY A 165 0.46 17.63 4.19
CA GLY A 165 -0.10 17.16 5.45
C GLY A 165 0.16 15.67 5.67
N ARG A 166 -0.07 14.86 4.64
CA ARG A 166 0.17 13.43 4.67
C ARG A 166 1.66 13.09 4.73
N LYS A 167 2.52 13.85 4.04
CA LYS A 167 3.97 13.75 4.18
C LYS A 167 4.43 13.94 5.64
N LYS A 168 3.87 14.93 6.34
CA LYS A 168 4.18 15.16 7.76
C LYS A 168 3.70 14.00 8.65
N ALA A 169 2.55 13.40 8.36
CA ALA A 169 2.06 12.24 9.08
C ALA A 169 2.97 11.02 8.89
N TYR A 170 3.37 10.73 7.66
CA TYR A 170 4.34 9.67 7.36
C TYR A 170 5.70 9.91 8.02
N ALA A 171 6.17 11.15 8.05
CA ALA A 171 7.39 11.50 8.75
C ALA A 171 7.28 11.24 10.27
N LYS A 172 6.19 11.65 10.92
CA LYS A 172 5.95 11.39 12.35
C LYS A 172 5.88 9.89 12.63
N ALA A 173 5.18 9.13 11.79
CA ALA A 173 5.11 7.68 11.91
C ALA A 173 6.50 7.03 11.76
N SER A 174 7.28 7.44 10.76
CA SER A 174 8.65 6.94 10.56
C SER A 174 9.59 7.27 11.72
N TRP A 175 9.48 8.47 12.29
CA TRP A 175 10.20 8.83 13.53
C TRP A 175 9.79 7.93 14.69
N ALA A 176 8.49 7.69 14.90
CA ALA A 176 8.00 6.80 15.95
C ALA A 176 8.57 5.38 15.80
N TRP A 177 8.53 4.81 14.59
CA TRP A 177 9.12 3.49 14.30
C TRP A 177 10.62 3.48 14.59
N GLY A 178 11.36 4.45 14.06
CA GLY A 178 12.81 4.55 14.26
C GLY A 178 13.19 4.63 15.73
N LEU A 179 12.52 5.49 16.50
CA LEU A 179 12.81 5.68 17.94
C LEU A 179 12.40 4.46 18.78
N ILE A 180 11.26 3.83 18.51
CA ILE A 180 10.83 2.62 19.21
C ILE A 180 11.81 1.47 18.96
N LEU A 181 12.23 1.26 17.71
CA LEU A 181 13.22 0.24 17.37
C LEU A 181 14.60 0.56 17.97
N LEU A 182 15.00 1.82 17.98
CA LEU A 182 16.24 2.24 18.62
C LEU A 182 16.21 2.03 20.13
N ALA A 183 15.11 2.37 20.81
CA ALA A 183 14.91 2.12 22.24
C ALA A 183 14.96 0.60 22.54
N LYS A 184 14.35 -0.22 21.70
CA LYS A 184 14.47 -1.69 21.79
C LYS A 184 15.92 -2.14 21.67
N CYS A 185 16.68 -1.61 20.74
CA CYS A 185 18.11 -1.92 20.59
C CYS A 185 18.90 -1.46 21.82
N ALA A 186 18.61 -0.27 22.38
CA ALA A 186 19.26 0.24 23.59
C ALA A 186 19.05 -0.66 24.83
N ILE A 187 17.97 -1.43 24.86
CA ILE A 187 17.72 -2.45 25.91
C ILE A 187 18.47 -3.74 25.58
N LEU A 188 18.38 -4.21 24.32
CA LEU A 188 18.86 -5.53 23.95
C LEU A 188 20.38 -5.64 23.85
N PHE A 189 21.09 -4.59 23.37
CA PHE A 189 22.54 -4.64 23.25
C PHE A 189 23.25 -4.76 24.60
N PRO A 190 22.91 -3.97 25.66
CA PRO A 190 23.44 -4.20 26.97
C PRO A 190 23.16 -5.61 27.50
N LEU A 191 21.91 -6.09 27.34
CA LEU A 191 21.55 -7.45 27.75
C LEU A 191 22.38 -8.53 27.05
N TYR A 192 22.69 -8.34 25.79
CA TYR A 192 23.56 -9.27 25.05
C TYR A 192 24.93 -9.45 25.72
N TRP A 193 25.49 -8.37 26.29
CA TRP A 193 26.79 -8.43 26.97
C TRP A 193 26.71 -9.02 28.38
N TRP A 194 25.67 -8.67 29.16
CA TRP A 194 25.61 -8.98 30.59
C TRP A 194 24.67 -10.12 30.97
N ALA A 195 23.58 -10.34 30.21
CA ALA A 195 22.60 -11.38 30.53
C ALA A 195 23.06 -12.75 30.00
N ASP A 196 22.45 -13.82 30.52
CA ASP A 196 22.59 -15.15 29.92
C ASP A 196 21.70 -15.34 28.67
N THR A 197 21.90 -16.40 27.91
CA THR A 197 21.14 -16.70 26.69
C THR A 197 19.63 -16.80 26.94
N THR A 198 19.25 -17.38 28.07
CA THR A 198 17.85 -17.56 28.45
C THR A 198 17.15 -16.24 28.76
N GLN A 199 17.80 -15.40 29.56
CA GLN A 199 17.28 -14.06 29.89
C GLN A 199 17.15 -13.19 28.64
N LEU A 200 18.19 -13.15 27.82
CA LEU A 200 18.17 -12.39 26.54
C LEU A 200 17.03 -12.88 25.64
N GLY A 201 16.85 -14.19 25.51
CA GLY A 201 15.81 -14.77 24.67
C GLY A 201 14.41 -14.41 25.13
N TRP A 202 14.12 -14.52 26.44
CA TRP A 202 12.81 -14.15 26.99
C TRP A 202 12.52 -12.65 26.84
N VAL A 203 13.50 -11.78 27.04
CA VAL A 203 13.34 -10.34 26.84
C VAL A 203 13.12 -10.02 25.35
N LEU A 204 13.81 -10.69 24.44
CA LEU A 204 13.59 -10.55 23.00
C LEU A 204 12.15 -10.89 22.59
N ILE A 205 11.59 -11.96 23.17
CA ILE A 205 10.21 -12.38 22.92
C ILE A 205 9.24 -11.35 23.51
N ALA A 206 9.44 -10.96 24.76
CA ALA A 206 8.61 -9.95 25.42
C ALA A 206 8.59 -8.61 24.66
N LEU A 207 9.74 -8.18 24.12
CA LEU A 207 9.87 -6.95 23.33
C LEU A 207 9.53 -7.12 21.84
N LYS A 208 8.96 -8.26 21.42
CA LYS A 208 8.61 -8.48 20.01
C LYS A 208 7.27 -7.84 19.66
N ILE A 209 6.26 -8.07 20.48
CA ILE A 209 4.88 -7.65 20.21
C ILE A 209 4.57 -6.23 20.70
N PRO A 210 4.83 -5.83 21.97
CA PRO A 210 4.40 -4.54 22.47
C PRO A 210 4.97 -3.33 21.70
N PRO A 211 6.28 -3.26 21.38
CA PRO A 211 6.83 -2.15 20.60
C PRO A 211 6.24 -2.08 19.19
N PHE A 212 5.98 -3.23 18.56
CA PHE A 212 5.36 -3.31 17.26
C PHE A 212 3.92 -2.75 17.29
N LEU A 213 3.09 -3.20 18.23
CA LEU A 213 1.72 -2.71 18.38
C LEU A 213 1.70 -1.20 18.66
N LEU A 214 2.60 -0.72 19.51
CA LEU A 214 2.74 0.71 19.79
C LEU A 214 3.08 1.50 18.51
N ALA A 215 4.00 1.01 17.70
CA ALA A 215 4.39 1.66 16.45
C ALA A 215 3.24 1.69 15.43
N VAL A 216 2.49 0.58 15.29
CA VAL A 216 1.29 0.51 14.44
C VAL A 216 0.21 1.46 14.95
N TYR A 217 -0.06 1.47 16.25
CA TYR A 217 -1.04 2.38 16.86
C TYR A 217 -0.68 3.86 16.63
N LEU A 218 0.59 4.24 16.85
CA LEU A 218 1.03 5.60 16.57
C LEU A 218 0.92 5.96 15.07
N THR A 219 1.23 5.02 14.19
CA THR A 219 1.04 5.21 12.75
C THR A 219 -0.42 5.52 12.44
N TRP A 220 -1.35 4.71 12.97
CA TRP A 220 -2.79 4.94 12.81
C TRP A 220 -3.21 6.33 13.34
N VAL A 221 -2.80 6.69 14.57
CA VAL A 221 -3.11 8.00 15.17
C VAL A 221 -2.65 9.16 14.29
N PHE A 222 -1.47 9.06 13.69
CA PHE A 222 -0.95 10.12 12.81
C PHE A 222 -1.66 10.16 11.46
N LEU A 223 -2.04 9.01 10.91
CA LEU A 223 -2.72 8.95 9.61
C LEU A 223 -4.18 9.38 9.69
N VAL A 224 -4.89 9.05 10.77
CA VAL A 224 -6.29 9.48 10.97
C VAL A 224 -6.43 11.01 11.03
N LYS A 225 -5.40 11.69 11.54
CA LYS A 225 -5.35 13.15 11.60
C LYS A 225 -4.81 13.81 10.32
N ALA A 226 -4.36 13.00 9.36
CA ALA A 226 -3.81 13.49 8.10
C ALA A 226 -4.92 13.71 7.06
N PRO A 227 -4.69 14.59 6.06
CA PRO A 227 -5.59 14.71 4.92
C PRO A 227 -5.80 13.36 4.21
N PRO A 228 -6.95 13.15 3.53
CA PRO A 228 -7.23 11.91 2.83
C PRO A 228 -6.19 11.60 1.76
N PRO A 229 -6.00 10.32 1.40
CA PRO A 229 -5.11 9.92 0.33
C PRO A 229 -5.60 10.44 -1.03
N ILE A 230 -4.66 10.77 -1.92
CA ILE A 230 -4.97 11.13 -3.29
C ILE A 230 -4.86 9.85 -4.12
N ASP A 231 -5.99 9.30 -4.57
CA ASP A 231 -5.98 8.13 -5.45
C ASP A 231 -5.52 8.53 -6.86
N VAL A 232 -4.23 8.29 -7.13
CA VAL A 232 -3.61 8.63 -8.41
C VAL A 232 -4.17 7.79 -9.55
N PHE A 233 -4.61 6.56 -9.28
CA PHE A 233 -5.17 5.68 -10.31
C PHE A 233 -6.56 6.14 -10.71
N ALA A 234 -7.40 6.52 -9.75
CA ALA A 234 -8.72 7.10 -10.05
C ALA A 234 -8.62 8.43 -10.82
N GLU A 235 -7.64 9.27 -10.46
CA GLU A 235 -7.39 10.51 -11.22
C GLU A 235 -6.94 10.23 -12.67
N MET A 236 -6.08 9.23 -12.89
CA MET A 236 -5.64 8.85 -14.24
C MET A 236 -6.81 8.29 -15.06
N GLU A 237 -7.61 7.40 -14.48
CA GLU A 237 -8.79 6.85 -15.14
C GLU A 237 -9.83 7.91 -15.49
N ALA A 238 -10.08 8.86 -14.58
CA ALA A 238 -10.98 9.97 -14.83
C ALA A 238 -10.46 10.88 -15.97
N LYS A 239 -9.15 11.09 -16.01
CA LYS A 239 -8.51 11.88 -17.07
C LYS A 239 -8.60 11.18 -18.43
N GLU A 240 -8.32 9.88 -18.49
CA GLU A 240 -8.45 9.08 -19.71
C GLU A 240 -9.89 9.10 -20.24
N LYS A 241 -10.89 8.94 -19.37
CA LYS A 241 -12.31 9.03 -19.74
C LYS A 241 -12.66 10.42 -20.30
N ALA A 242 -12.20 11.47 -19.63
CA ALA A 242 -12.44 12.83 -20.10
C ALA A 242 -11.78 13.12 -21.46
N GLU A 243 -10.59 12.60 -21.71
CA GLU A 243 -9.90 12.70 -23.00
C GLU A 243 -10.66 11.93 -24.09
N GLN A 244 -11.14 10.71 -23.80
CA GLN A 244 -11.96 9.93 -24.74
C GLN A 244 -13.27 10.63 -25.09
N GLU A 245 -14.00 11.13 -24.08
CA GLU A 245 -15.22 11.91 -24.32
C GLU A 245 -14.97 13.18 -25.15
N ALA A 246 -13.86 13.86 -24.90
CA ALA A 246 -13.49 15.05 -25.67
C ALA A 246 -13.14 14.72 -27.12
N GLU A 247 -12.49 13.58 -27.36
CA GLU A 247 -12.22 13.10 -28.73
C GLU A 247 -13.50 12.70 -29.46
N GLU A 248 -14.42 12.00 -28.78
CA GLU A 248 -15.71 11.62 -29.35
C GLU A 248 -16.54 12.85 -29.74
N ARG A 249 -16.60 13.87 -28.85
CA ARG A 249 -17.26 15.16 -29.18
C ARG A 249 -16.63 15.81 -30.40
N ARG A 250 -15.29 15.88 -30.47
CA ARG A 250 -14.59 16.45 -31.65
C ARG A 250 -14.85 15.66 -32.93
N ARG A 251 -14.96 14.33 -32.86
CA ARG A 251 -15.31 13.50 -34.03
C ARG A 251 -16.74 13.75 -34.49
N THR A 252 -17.68 13.83 -33.54
CA THR A 252 -19.09 14.14 -33.85
C THR A 252 -19.26 15.51 -34.44
N GLU A 253 -18.56 16.53 -33.87
CA GLU A 253 -18.57 17.88 -34.43
C GLU A 253 -18.00 17.94 -35.87
N ARG A 254 -16.87 17.26 -36.12
CA ARG A 254 -16.32 17.17 -37.49
C ARG A 254 -17.28 16.50 -38.45
N GLN A 255 -17.90 15.38 -38.07
CA GLN A 255 -18.88 14.69 -38.90
C GLN A 255 -20.09 15.57 -39.19
N ALA A 256 -20.58 16.32 -38.20
CA ALA A 256 -21.67 17.28 -38.40
C ALA A 256 -21.28 18.43 -39.36
N LEU A 257 -20.04 18.94 -39.22
CA LEU A 257 -19.52 19.96 -40.15
C LEU A 257 -19.34 19.43 -41.57
N ASP A 258 -18.82 18.22 -41.72
CA ASP A 258 -18.65 17.56 -43.03
C ASP A 258 -20.00 17.27 -43.70
N GLN A 259 -21.02 16.85 -42.91
CA GLN A 259 -22.39 16.70 -43.42
C GLN A 259 -22.98 18.03 -43.83
N ALA A 260 -22.87 19.07 -42.99
CA ALA A 260 -23.38 20.40 -43.33
C ALA A 260 -22.68 20.97 -44.55
N ALA A 261 -21.37 20.74 -44.72
CA ALA A 261 -20.63 21.12 -45.91
C ALA A 261 -21.09 20.34 -47.15
N GLY A 262 -21.34 19.02 -47.00
CA GLY A 262 -21.88 18.16 -48.06
C GLY A 262 -23.27 18.62 -48.53
N ASP A 263 -24.13 19.00 -47.60
CA ASP A 263 -25.49 19.50 -47.90
C ASP A 263 -25.43 20.88 -48.60
N LEU A 264 -24.42 21.72 -48.27
CA LEU A 264 -24.26 23.04 -48.88
C LEU A 264 -23.64 23.00 -50.28
N TYR A 265 -22.73 22.08 -50.51
CA TYR A 265 -21.99 21.95 -51.78
C TYR A 265 -22.47 20.80 -52.66
N GLY A 266 -23.30 19.86 -52.15
CA GLY A 266 -23.81 18.71 -52.87
C GLY A 266 -24.78 19.04 -54.01
N ASP A 267 -25.31 20.27 -54.05
CA ASP A 267 -26.22 20.72 -55.11
C ASP A 267 -25.50 21.48 -56.26
N VAL A 268 -24.16 21.59 -56.17
CA VAL A 268 -23.34 22.12 -57.26
C VAL A 268 -22.81 20.95 -58.08
N GLY A 269 -23.56 20.59 -59.14
CA GLY A 269 -23.21 19.51 -60.06
C GLY A 269 -21.79 19.63 -60.61
N PRO A 270 -21.19 18.54 -61.15
CA PRO A 270 -19.76 18.46 -61.50
C PRO A 270 -19.36 19.30 -62.77
N GLU A 271 -20.12 20.29 -63.14
CA GLU A 271 -19.93 21.04 -64.37
C GLU A 271 -19.05 22.29 -64.25
N ALA A 272 -18.58 22.65 -63.04
CA ALA A 272 -17.75 23.86 -62.83
C ALA A 272 -16.22 23.57 -62.65
N ALA A 273 -15.78 22.35 -62.90
CA ALA A 273 -14.37 21.95 -62.66
C ALA A 273 -13.58 21.77 -64.00
N THR A 274 -13.91 22.50 -65.06
CA THR A 274 -13.13 22.46 -66.32
C THR A 274 -12.71 23.84 -66.77
N GLU A 275 -11.86 24.49 -66.00
CA GLU A 275 -10.89 25.44 -66.54
C GLU A 275 -9.61 25.48 -65.72
N PRO A 276 -8.48 24.97 -66.24
CA PRO A 276 -7.19 25.19 -65.58
C PRO A 276 -6.81 26.64 -65.70
N PRO A 277 -6.40 27.33 -64.64
CA PRO A 277 -5.97 28.73 -64.71
C PRO A 277 -4.71 28.85 -65.57
N ALA A 278 -4.80 29.71 -66.57
CA ALA A 278 -3.74 30.06 -67.50
C ALA A 278 -2.43 30.44 -66.80
N ASP A 279 -1.40 29.90 -67.35
CA ASP A 279 0.03 30.11 -67.20
C ASP A 279 0.42 31.49 -66.62
N ARG A 280 0.99 31.48 -65.41
CA ARG A 280 1.72 32.63 -64.83
C ARG A 280 3.21 32.50 -65.15
N PRO A 281 3.86 33.49 -65.72
CA PRO A 281 5.26 33.43 -66.14
C PRO A 281 6.19 33.33 -64.91
N ARG A 282 7.10 32.35 -64.92
CA ARG A 282 8.17 32.11 -63.96
C ARG A 282 9.06 33.34 -63.80
N GLY A 283 8.92 34.09 -62.73
CA GLY A 283 9.83 35.15 -62.30
C GLY A 283 11.19 34.60 -61.91
N ARG A 284 12.21 35.07 -62.58
CA ARG A 284 13.63 34.74 -62.41
C ARG A 284 14.10 34.86 -60.92
N ALA A 285 14.72 33.83 -60.44
CA ALA A 285 15.58 33.91 -59.29
C ALA A 285 16.74 34.89 -59.49
N ARG A 286 16.85 35.88 -58.60
CA ARG A 286 18.07 36.68 -58.45
C ARG A 286 18.84 36.19 -57.24
N HIS A 287 19.97 35.52 -57.48
CA HIS A 287 21.08 35.40 -56.56
C HIS A 287 21.56 36.79 -56.12
N ARG A 288 21.70 37.03 -54.82
CA ARG A 288 22.70 37.91 -54.20
C ARG A 288 23.13 37.30 -52.86
N ARG A 289 24.34 37.05 -52.81
CA ARG A 289 25.52 37.04 -51.96
C ARG A 289 25.23 37.25 -50.47
#